data_e10dfe0fb3be5f017aa89bf4f5a72f6d
#
_entry.id   e10dfe0fb3be5f017aa89bf4f5a72f6d
#
_cell.length_a   1.000
_cell.length_b   1.000
_cell.length_c   1.000
_cell.angle_alpha   90.00
_cell.angle_beta   90.00
_cell.angle_gamma   90.00
#
_symmetry.space_group_name_H-M   'P 1'
#
loop_
_entity.id
_entity.type
_entity.pdbx_description
1 polymer ?
#
loop_
_entity_poly.entity_id
_entity_poly.type
_entity_poly.pdbx_seq_one_letter_code
_entity_poly.pdbx_strand_id
1 'polypeptide(L)'
;MEKDKKEPIKISVSTFNWGPCVTRFKIQDDFRDILLEEAKKSEEDFSDKLAGQIARERGYSEKQREIIIPYLSPYLGIYDEAFQRYQNKKYEHGAPEYALTALWCNFQRQYEFNPPHDHDGKLSFVIYLSIPDKLKEENESYKGKSCGPGGIQFMYGEGPRNAVTYMSY
;
A
#
# COMPACT_ATOMS: atom_id res chain seq x y z
N MET A 1 -16.40 35.26 -7.55
CA MET A 1 -16.08 33.81 -7.59
C MET A 1 -14.96 33.58 -6.60
N GLU A 2 -15.33 33.19 -5.38
CA GLU A 2 -14.37 32.73 -4.37
C GLU A 2 -13.81 31.39 -4.82
N LYS A 3 -12.49 31.32 -5.00
CA LYS A 3 -11.81 30.04 -5.23
C LYS A 3 -11.85 29.26 -3.93
N ASP A 4 -12.59 28.16 -3.92
CA ASP A 4 -12.54 27.17 -2.84
C ASP A 4 -11.08 26.84 -2.55
N LYS A 5 -10.56 27.38 -1.47
CA LYS A 5 -9.25 26.99 -0.93
C LYS A 5 -9.43 25.59 -0.37
N LYS A 6 -9.08 24.56 -1.16
CA LYS A 6 -8.94 23.22 -0.62
C LYS A 6 -8.02 23.28 0.59
N GLU A 7 -8.48 22.77 1.71
CA GLU A 7 -7.63 22.64 2.90
C GLU A 7 -6.38 21.83 2.57
N PRO A 8 -5.22 22.18 3.12
CA PRO A 8 -3.99 21.41 2.88
C PRO A 8 -4.15 19.99 3.41
N ILE A 9 -3.79 19.02 2.57
CA ILE A 9 -3.82 17.60 2.92
C ILE A 9 -2.85 17.36 4.08
N LYS A 10 -3.37 16.90 5.24
CA LYS A 10 -2.56 16.51 6.39
C LYS A 10 -2.21 15.03 6.27
N ILE A 11 -0.97 14.74 5.89
CA ILE A 11 -0.45 13.37 5.77
C ILE A 11 0.41 13.06 7.00
N SER A 12 0.03 12.02 7.76
CA SER A 12 0.86 11.47 8.84
C SER A 12 1.81 10.43 8.25
N VAL A 13 3.10 10.60 8.49
CA VAL A 13 4.16 9.74 7.95
C VAL A 13 5.01 9.15 9.07
N SER A 14 5.33 7.86 8.95
CA SER A 14 6.33 7.19 9.79
C SER A 14 7.34 6.49 8.90
N THR A 15 8.62 6.81 9.05
CA THR A 15 9.72 6.25 8.27
C THR A 15 10.59 5.37 9.16
N PHE A 16 11.00 4.24 8.64
CA PHE A 16 11.78 3.24 9.35
C PHE A 16 13.14 3.04 8.66
N ASN A 17 14.22 3.38 9.33
CA ASN A 17 15.60 3.33 8.83
C ASN A 17 16.20 1.94 9.08
N TRP A 18 15.63 0.92 8.42
CA TRP A 18 16.09 -0.45 8.59
C TRP A 18 15.87 -1.23 7.28
N GLY A 19 16.93 -1.69 6.65
CA GLY A 19 16.87 -2.36 5.37
C GLY A 19 16.32 -1.47 4.24
N PRO A 20 15.40 -1.96 3.43
CA PRO A 20 14.70 -1.15 2.45
C PRO A 20 13.92 -0.01 3.09
N CYS A 21 13.85 1.14 2.43
CA CYS A 21 13.06 2.25 2.93
C CYS A 21 11.57 1.92 2.85
N VAL A 22 10.94 1.77 3.99
CA VAL A 22 9.49 1.56 4.11
C VAL A 22 8.88 2.79 4.75
N THR A 23 7.92 3.40 4.09
CA THR A 23 7.21 4.58 4.58
C THR A 23 5.73 4.27 4.73
N ARG A 24 5.16 4.56 5.90
CA ARG A 24 3.75 4.37 6.19
C ARG A 24 3.00 5.69 6.14
N PHE A 25 1.86 5.68 5.47
CA PHE A 25 0.96 6.82 5.37
C PHE A 25 -0.42 6.49 5.95
N LYS A 26 -1.06 7.49 6.54
CA LYS A 26 -2.50 7.49 6.68
C LYS A 26 -3.08 8.15 5.44
N ILE A 27 -3.80 7.39 4.62
CA ILE A 27 -4.45 7.92 3.43
C ILE A 27 -5.71 8.72 3.81
N GLN A 28 -6.09 9.65 2.95
CA GLN A 28 -7.32 10.41 3.09
C GLN A 28 -8.54 9.53 2.80
N ASP A 29 -9.65 9.81 3.46
CA ASP A 29 -10.87 9.02 3.33
C ASP A 29 -11.43 9.07 1.90
N ASP A 30 -11.40 10.23 1.25
CA ASP A 30 -11.82 10.38 -0.15
C ASP A 30 -10.99 9.52 -1.10
N PHE A 31 -9.68 9.44 -0.90
CA PHE A 31 -8.81 8.57 -1.69
C PHE A 31 -9.14 7.08 -1.47
N ARG A 32 -9.32 6.67 -0.21
CA ARG A 32 -9.75 5.31 0.12
C ARG A 32 -11.06 4.96 -0.56
N ASP A 33 -12.04 5.86 -0.49
CA ASP A 33 -13.38 5.63 -1.02
C ASP A 33 -13.36 5.52 -2.55
N ILE A 34 -12.59 6.35 -3.24
CA ILE A 34 -12.38 6.24 -4.70
C ILE A 34 -11.76 4.90 -5.06
N LEU A 35 -10.70 4.47 -4.36
CA LEU A 35 -10.09 3.17 -4.60
C LEU A 35 -11.10 2.04 -4.45
N LEU A 36 -11.88 2.06 -3.37
CA LEU A 36 -12.86 1.02 -3.11
C LEU A 36 -14.01 1.01 -4.13
N GLU A 37 -14.49 2.17 -4.55
CA GLU A 37 -15.52 2.29 -5.57
C GLU A 37 -15.04 1.77 -6.94
N GLU A 38 -13.85 2.17 -7.36
CA GLU A 38 -13.28 1.73 -8.61
C GLU A 38 -12.98 0.21 -8.61
N ALA A 39 -12.52 -0.34 -7.47
CA ALA A 39 -12.33 -1.78 -7.32
C ALA A 39 -13.65 -2.56 -7.45
N LYS A 40 -14.75 -2.03 -6.90
CA LYS A 40 -16.07 -2.68 -7.01
C LYS A 40 -16.62 -2.68 -8.44
N LYS A 41 -16.30 -1.65 -9.23
CA LYS A 41 -16.70 -1.53 -10.64
C LYS A 41 -15.85 -2.39 -11.57
N SER A 42 -14.66 -2.80 -11.14
CA SER A 42 -13.77 -3.59 -11.99
C SER A 42 -14.29 -4.99 -12.22
N GLU A 43 -14.30 -5.38 -13.49
CA GLU A 43 -14.62 -6.73 -13.97
C GLU A 43 -13.38 -7.53 -14.34
N GLU A 44 -12.19 -6.90 -14.38
CA GLU A 44 -10.94 -7.56 -14.70
C GLU A 44 -10.55 -8.52 -13.57
N ASP A 45 -10.57 -9.81 -13.86
CA ASP A 45 -10.03 -10.83 -12.96
C ASP A 45 -8.51 -10.79 -13.01
N PHE A 46 -7.89 -10.67 -11.86
CA PHE A 46 -6.44 -10.55 -11.73
C PHE A 46 -5.82 -11.75 -11.01
N SER A 47 -6.64 -12.69 -10.55
CA SER A 47 -6.23 -13.83 -9.70
C SER A 47 -5.14 -14.69 -10.32
N ASP A 48 -5.19 -14.92 -11.63
CA ASP A 48 -4.20 -15.74 -12.34
C ASP A 48 -2.80 -15.09 -12.41
N LYS A 49 -2.69 -13.81 -12.08
CA LYS A 49 -1.44 -13.04 -12.13
C LYS A 49 -0.78 -12.90 -10.76
N LEU A 50 -1.45 -13.33 -9.70
CA LEU A 50 -1.05 -13.07 -8.32
C LEU A 50 -0.71 -14.35 -7.57
N ALA A 51 0.14 -14.20 -6.55
CA ALA A 51 0.59 -15.33 -5.74
C ALA A 51 -0.42 -15.75 -4.66
N GLY A 52 -1.43 -14.91 -4.40
CA GLY A 52 -2.40 -15.12 -3.34
C GLY A 52 -3.36 -16.28 -3.59
N GLN A 53 -3.79 -16.94 -2.52
CA GLN A 53 -4.94 -17.82 -2.56
C GLN A 53 -6.18 -17.02 -2.16
N ILE A 54 -6.63 -16.15 -3.05
CA ILE A 54 -7.73 -15.20 -2.85
C ILE A 54 -8.71 -15.36 -4.01
N ALA A 55 -9.96 -15.66 -3.70
CA ALA A 55 -10.97 -15.99 -4.71
C ALA A 55 -11.45 -14.76 -5.52
N ARG A 56 -11.19 -13.54 -5.03
CA ARG A 56 -11.61 -12.32 -5.72
C ARG A 56 -10.52 -11.27 -5.67
N GLU A 57 -9.81 -11.14 -6.77
CA GLU A 57 -8.80 -10.13 -7.03
C GLU A 57 -9.16 -9.36 -8.29
N ARG A 58 -9.25 -8.03 -8.20
CA ARG A 58 -9.74 -7.17 -9.29
C ARG A 58 -8.68 -6.19 -9.71
N GLY A 59 -8.27 -6.26 -10.98
CA GLY A 59 -7.36 -5.31 -11.61
C GLY A 59 -8.06 -3.98 -11.90
N TYR A 60 -7.34 -2.89 -11.77
CA TYR A 60 -7.83 -1.58 -12.22
C TYR A 60 -7.40 -1.34 -13.67
N SER A 61 -8.36 -1.08 -14.54
CA SER A 61 -8.13 -0.70 -15.93
C SER A 61 -7.28 0.58 -16.03
N GLU A 62 -6.73 0.85 -17.19
CA GLU A 62 -5.95 2.07 -17.45
C GLU A 62 -6.74 3.33 -17.10
N LYS A 63 -8.01 3.44 -17.53
CA LYS A 63 -8.88 4.56 -17.18
C LYS A 63 -9.08 4.74 -15.67
N GLN A 64 -9.21 3.65 -14.93
CA GLN A 64 -9.32 3.70 -13.47
C GLN A 64 -8.01 4.14 -12.82
N ARG A 65 -6.86 3.67 -13.33
CA ARG A 65 -5.56 4.14 -12.86
C ARG A 65 -5.35 5.63 -13.10
N GLU A 66 -5.78 6.17 -14.25
CA GLU A 66 -5.77 7.60 -14.54
C GLU A 66 -6.55 8.44 -13.51
N ILE A 67 -7.68 7.93 -13.03
CA ILE A 67 -8.46 8.57 -11.96
C ILE A 67 -7.69 8.54 -10.64
N ILE A 68 -6.97 7.46 -10.35
CA ILE A 68 -6.29 7.21 -9.08
C ILE A 68 -4.94 7.97 -8.96
N ILE A 69 -4.21 8.12 -10.06
CA ILE A 69 -2.87 8.73 -10.06
C ILE A 69 -2.81 10.10 -9.38
N PRO A 70 -3.74 11.04 -9.62
CA PRO A 70 -3.72 12.36 -8.95
C PRO A 70 -3.80 12.27 -7.42
N TYR A 71 -4.47 11.26 -6.87
CA TYR A 71 -4.56 11.03 -5.43
C TYR A 71 -3.32 10.34 -4.86
N LEU A 72 -2.66 9.50 -5.66
CA LEU A 72 -1.45 8.78 -5.27
C LEU A 72 -0.19 9.67 -5.32
N SER A 73 -0.12 10.56 -6.29
CA SER A 73 1.06 11.39 -6.55
C SER A 73 1.61 12.17 -5.34
N PRO A 74 0.78 12.78 -4.46
CA PRO A 74 1.28 13.46 -3.28
C PRO A 74 2.06 12.55 -2.32
N TYR A 75 1.64 11.29 -2.20
CA TYR A 75 2.31 10.31 -1.33
C TYR A 75 3.67 9.91 -1.91
N LEU A 76 3.80 9.81 -3.24
CA LEU A 76 5.07 9.55 -3.89
C LEU A 76 6.08 10.67 -3.65
N GLY A 77 5.66 11.93 -3.73
CA GLY A 77 6.52 13.07 -3.42
C GLY A 77 7.06 13.05 -1.98
N ILE A 78 6.19 12.73 -1.01
CA ILE A 78 6.60 12.61 0.39
C ILE A 78 7.52 11.38 0.59
N TYR A 79 7.24 10.27 -0.11
CA TYR A 79 8.11 9.10 -0.10
C TYR A 79 9.53 9.46 -0.61
N ASP A 80 9.64 10.20 -1.71
CA ASP A 80 10.92 10.61 -2.28
C ASP A 80 11.73 11.46 -1.30
N GLU A 81 11.10 12.40 -0.63
CA GLU A 81 11.76 13.19 0.41
C GLU A 81 12.23 12.31 1.58
N ALA A 82 11.41 11.36 2.01
CA ALA A 82 11.76 10.42 3.06
C ALA A 82 12.90 9.50 2.62
N PHE A 83 12.89 9.04 1.39
CA PHE A 83 13.92 8.19 0.81
C PHE A 83 15.25 8.91 0.69
N GLN A 84 15.27 10.17 0.24
CA GLN A 84 16.50 10.99 0.18
C GLN A 84 17.10 11.18 1.59
N ARG A 85 16.26 11.45 2.59
CA ARG A 85 16.71 11.53 4.00
C ARG A 85 17.25 10.20 4.50
N TYR A 86 16.58 9.10 4.17
CA TYR A 86 17.02 7.75 4.53
C TYR A 86 18.38 7.41 3.93
N GLN A 87 18.58 7.73 2.65
CA GLN A 87 19.84 7.50 1.92
C GLN A 87 20.93 8.51 2.30
N ASN A 88 20.60 9.58 3.02
CA ASN A 88 21.46 10.74 3.24
C ASN A 88 22.03 11.28 1.90
N LYS A 89 21.24 11.25 0.85
CA LYS A 89 21.63 11.60 -0.51
C LYS A 89 20.48 12.28 -1.23
N LYS A 90 20.80 13.35 -1.98
CA LYS A 90 19.83 14.01 -2.87
C LYS A 90 19.88 13.39 -4.26
N TYR A 91 18.78 13.45 -4.98
CA TYR A 91 18.77 13.10 -6.40
C TYR A 91 19.61 14.09 -7.20
N GLU A 92 20.52 13.59 -8.00
CA GLU A 92 21.45 14.41 -8.80
C GLU A 92 20.74 15.02 -10.02
N HIS A 93 19.71 14.37 -10.54
CA HIS A 93 19.01 14.71 -11.77
C HIS A 93 17.50 15.00 -11.57
N GLY A 94 17.12 15.46 -10.38
CA GLY A 94 15.71 15.70 -10.04
C GLY A 94 15.00 14.46 -9.47
N ALA A 95 13.75 14.63 -9.06
CA ALA A 95 12.93 13.52 -8.57
C ALA A 95 12.66 12.52 -9.70
N PRO A 96 12.64 11.21 -9.41
CA PRO A 96 12.31 10.21 -10.41
C PRO A 96 10.87 10.35 -10.91
N GLU A 97 10.65 10.06 -12.17
CA GLU A 97 9.31 9.88 -12.72
C GLU A 97 8.82 8.45 -12.43
N TYR A 98 7.58 8.35 -11.98
CA TYR A 98 6.93 7.09 -11.70
C TYR A 98 5.77 6.84 -12.64
N ALA A 99 5.67 5.61 -13.14
CA ALA A 99 4.50 5.11 -13.85
C ALA A 99 3.80 4.05 -13.01
N LEU A 100 2.48 4.16 -12.85
CA LEU A 100 1.67 3.14 -12.21
C LEU A 100 1.42 1.99 -13.20
N THR A 101 2.27 0.97 -13.17
CA THR A 101 2.25 -0.14 -14.11
C THR A 101 1.15 -1.16 -13.81
N ALA A 102 0.89 -1.44 -12.54
CA ALA A 102 -0.15 -2.36 -12.11
C ALA A 102 -0.82 -1.87 -10.83
N LEU A 103 -2.12 -2.11 -10.72
CA LEU A 103 -2.91 -1.88 -9.53
C LEU A 103 -4.05 -2.90 -9.48
N TRP A 104 -4.25 -3.52 -8.33
CA TRP A 104 -5.35 -4.45 -8.10
C TRP A 104 -5.87 -4.33 -6.67
N CYS A 105 -7.05 -4.87 -6.42
CA CYS A 105 -7.69 -4.93 -5.10
C CYS A 105 -8.03 -6.37 -4.75
N ASN A 106 -7.58 -6.81 -3.58
CA ASN A 106 -7.87 -8.11 -3.00
C ASN A 106 -9.09 -8.00 -2.08
N PHE A 107 -10.15 -8.73 -2.41
CA PHE A 107 -11.33 -8.88 -1.56
C PHE A 107 -11.18 -10.16 -0.71
N GLN A 108 -10.23 -10.13 0.19
CA GLN A 108 -9.81 -11.27 0.99
C GLN A 108 -10.87 -11.71 2.00
N ARG A 109 -11.13 -13.00 2.04
CA ARG A 109 -12.05 -13.65 2.96
C ARG A 109 -11.32 -14.44 4.05
N GLN A 110 -12.07 -14.99 4.98
CA GLN A 110 -11.51 -15.91 5.99
C GLN A 110 -10.80 -17.10 5.31
N TYR A 111 -9.63 -17.49 5.83
CA TYR A 111 -8.76 -18.54 5.33
C TYR A 111 -8.04 -18.25 3.99
N GLU A 112 -8.25 -17.09 3.40
CA GLU A 112 -7.49 -16.65 2.24
C GLU A 112 -6.24 -15.88 2.69
N PHE A 113 -5.16 -15.98 1.93
CA PHE A 113 -3.90 -15.34 2.28
C PHE A 113 -3.03 -15.09 1.05
N ASN A 114 -2.10 -14.15 1.20
CA ASN A 114 -0.97 -13.97 0.29
C ASN A 114 0.26 -14.66 0.89
N PRO A 115 0.86 -15.64 0.21
CA PRO A 115 2.14 -16.20 0.63
C PRO A 115 3.26 -15.16 0.48
N PRO A 116 4.45 -15.40 1.05
CA PRO A 116 5.62 -14.63 0.72
C PRO A 116 5.88 -14.62 -0.79
N HIS A 117 6.00 -13.44 -1.37
CA HIS A 117 6.22 -13.22 -2.79
C HIS A 117 6.97 -11.90 -2.99
N ASP A 118 7.53 -11.70 -4.16
CA ASP A 118 8.18 -10.49 -4.61
C ASP A 118 7.31 -9.73 -5.61
N HIS A 119 7.69 -8.49 -5.86
CA HIS A 119 7.05 -7.64 -6.85
C HIS A 119 8.08 -7.08 -7.80
N ASP A 120 7.72 -7.03 -9.07
CA ASP A 120 8.45 -6.28 -10.07
C ASP A 120 8.29 -4.77 -9.85
N GLY A 121 9.18 -4.00 -10.48
CA GLY A 121 9.15 -2.54 -10.43
C GLY A 121 10.09 -1.95 -9.38
N LYS A 122 10.14 -0.63 -9.34
CA LYS A 122 11.02 0.13 -8.41
C LYS A 122 10.36 0.37 -7.06
N LEU A 123 9.05 0.51 -7.04
CA LEU A 123 8.24 0.73 -5.83
C LEU A 123 7.02 -0.16 -5.84
N SER A 124 6.68 -0.67 -4.68
CA SER A 124 5.42 -1.35 -4.41
C SER A 124 4.76 -0.74 -3.19
N PHE A 125 3.45 -0.78 -3.15
CA PHE A 125 2.68 -0.30 -2.00
C PHE A 125 1.48 -1.19 -1.71
N VAL A 126 1.04 -1.16 -0.47
CA VAL A 126 -0.19 -1.82 -0.01
C VAL A 126 -1.05 -0.79 0.70
N ILE A 127 -2.33 -0.76 0.39
CA ILE A 127 -3.33 0.10 1.03
C ILE A 127 -4.44 -0.77 1.62
N TYR A 128 -4.66 -0.65 2.92
CA TYR A 128 -5.81 -1.25 3.57
C TYR A 128 -7.04 -0.36 3.36
N LEU A 129 -8.00 -0.81 2.55
CA LEU A 129 -9.20 -0.06 2.20
C LEU A 129 -10.34 -0.29 3.22
N SER A 130 -10.45 -1.51 3.72
CA SER A 130 -11.48 -1.89 4.68
C SER A 130 -10.99 -3.06 5.53
N ILE A 131 -11.04 -2.91 6.83
CA ILE A 131 -10.67 -3.95 7.79
C ILE A 131 -11.87 -4.21 8.70
N PRO A 132 -12.43 -5.44 8.73
CA PRO A 132 -13.50 -5.78 9.64
C PRO A 132 -13.10 -5.61 11.11
N ASP A 133 -14.00 -5.10 11.94
CA ASP A 133 -13.72 -4.91 13.37
C ASP A 133 -13.35 -6.23 14.06
N LYS A 134 -14.00 -7.33 13.68
CA LYS A 134 -13.66 -8.66 14.18
C LYS A 134 -12.19 -9.03 13.93
N LEU A 135 -11.62 -8.66 12.78
CA LEU A 135 -10.21 -8.91 12.49
C LEU A 135 -9.29 -8.06 13.38
N LYS A 136 -9.70 -6.84 13.70
CA LYS A 136 -8.96 -5.99 14.66
C LYS A 136 -8.97 -6.61 16.05
N GLU A 137 -10.13 -7.06 16.53
CA GLU A 137 -10.28 -7.74 17.81
C GLU A 137 -9.43 -9.02 17.89
N GLU A 138 -9.46 -9.85 16.84
CA GLU A 138 -8.62 -11.05 16.75
C GLU A 138 -7.13 -10.71 16.84
N ASN A 139 -6.74 -9.63 16.18
CA ASN A 139 -5.37 -9.17 16.17
C ASN A 139 -4.92 -8.62 17.54
N GLU A 140 -5.73 -7.80 18.18
CA GLU A 140 -5.47 -7.27 19.53
C GLU A 140 -5.37 -8.39 20.58
N SER A 141 -6.11 -9.47 20.39
CA SER A 141 -6.07 -10.65 21.25
C SER A 141 -4.93 -11.62 20.95
N TYR A 142 -4.25 -11.44 19.83
CA TYR A 142 -3.19 -12.33 19.36
C TYR A 142 -1.95 -12.27 20.26
N LYS A 143 -1.54 -13.44 20.77
CA LYS A 143 -0.40 -13.56 21.70
C LYS A 143 0.86 -14.14 21.05
N GLY A 144 0.81 -14.40 19.75
CA GLY A 144 1.96 -14.91 18.99
C GLY A 144 3.06 -13.87 18.78
N LYS A 145 4.21 -14.33 18.27
CA LYS A 145 5.37 -13.46 17.96
C LYS A 145 5.43 -12.99 16.51
N SER A 146 4.44 -13.36 15.69
CA SER A 146 4.31 -12.90 14.29
C SER A 146 3.43 -11.65 14.20
N CYS A 147 3.18 -11.17 12.99
CA CYS A 147 2.30 -10.01 12.78
C CYS A 147 0.82 -10.24 13.16
N GLY A 148 0.42 -11.48 13.38
CA GLY A 148 -0.97 -11.81 13.68
C GLY A 148 -1.92 -11.72 12.47
N PRO A 149 -3.21 -11.96 12.70
CA PRO A 149 -4.23 -11.92 11.65
C PRO A 149 -4.30 -10.54 10.97
N GLY A 150 -4.39 -10.53 9.64
CA GLY A 150 -4.50 -9.31 8.83
C GLY A 150 -3.22 -8.47 8.72
N GLY A 151 -2.13 -8.88 9.35
CA GLY A 151 -0.86 -8.17 9.28
C GLY A 151 -0.11 -8.39 7.97
N ILE A 152 0.74 -7.43 7.60
CA ILE A 152 1.69 -7.53 6.49
C ILE A 152 3.11 -7.66 7.02
N GLN A 153 3.90 -8.50 6.37
CA GLN A 153 5.30 -8.69 6.69
C GLN A 153 6.16 -8.40 5.47
N PHE A 154 7.09 -7.45 5.63
CA PHE A 154 8.10 -7.17 4.63
C PHE A 154 9.38 -7.92 4.99
N MET A 155 9.86 -8.77 4.08
CA MET A 155 11.08 -9.55 4.26
C MET A 155 12.15 -9.04 3.29
N TYR A 156 13.41 -9.00 3.74
CA TYR A 156 14.51 -8.66 2.85
C TYR A 156 15.78 -9.41 3.26
N GLY A 157 16.68 -9.64 2.29
CA GLY A 157 17.94 -10.36 2.52
C GLY A 157 17.76 -11.87 2.67
N GLU A 158 18.86 -12.51 3.03
CA GLU A 158 18.91 -13.96 3.18
C GLU A 158 18.63 -14.38 4.63
N GLY A 159 17.41 -14.80 4.91
CA GLY A 159 17.09 -15.44 6.18
C GLY A 159 15.91 -14.81 6.95
N PRO A 160 15.33 -15.57 7.88
CA PRO A 160 14.08 -15.24 8.57
C PRO A 160 14.20 -14.09 9.59
N ARG A 161 15.42 -13.61 9.85
CA ARG A 161 15.65 -12.50 10.79
C ARG A 161 15.56 -11.12 10.14
N ASN A 162 15.50 -11.05 8.81
CA ASN A 162 15.44 -9.83 8.05
C ASN A 162 13.99 -9.54 7.63
N ALA A 163 13.10 -9.44 8.59
CA ALA A 163 11.69 -9.14 8.33
C ALA A 163 11.24 -7.92 9.13
N VAL A 164 10.55 -7.00 8.47
CA VAL A 164 9.79 -5.93 9.12
C VAL A 164 8.34 -6.33 9.14
N THR A 165 7.79 -6.47 10.32
CA THR A 165 6.40 -6.81 10.51
C THR A 165 5.62 -5.56 10.85
N TYR A 166 4.61 -5.28 10.07
CA TYR A 166 3.71 -4.16 10.28
C TYR A 166 2.29 -4.60 10.44
N MET A 167 1.70 -4.07 11.48
CA MET A 167 0.27 -4.04 11.65
C MET A 167 -0.13 -2.61 11.94
N SER A 168 -1.00 -2.06 11.12
CA SER A 168 -1.64 -0.80 11.44
C SER A 168 -3.05 -0.82 10.87
N TYR A 169 -3.95 -0.84 11.75
CA TYR A 169 -5.32 -0.47 11.47
C TYR A 169 -5.49 1.03 11.70
#